data_0f39ec7c39e8526ad7ccc8d748a770a7
#
_entry.id   0f39ec7c39e8526ad7ccc8d748a770a7
#
_cell.length_a   1.000
_cell.length_b   1.000
_cell.length_c   1.000
_cell.angle_alpha   90.00
_cell.angle_beta   90.00
_cell.angle_gamma   90.00
#
_symmetry.space_group_name_H-M   'P 1'
#
loop_
_entity.id
_entity.type
_entity.pdbx_description
1 polymer ?
#
loop_
_entity_poly.entity_id
_entity_poly.type
_entity_poly.pdbx_seq_one_letter_code
_entity_poly.pdbx_strand_id
1 'polypeptide(L)'
;MSPLDCAFTPSLPKTALVTGGAQRIGRVLCVALARAGFDVAVHFRHSQIEADQLVQELQQLGVRACAVQADLDDATSAEALLAQARAQLGVIGVLVNNASMFEYDALTQQAPLSVELFEQHWRANTFAPMLLTQQLAQQLPLEHTGVVVNLLDQKLCNPNPDFLSYTLSKAALAQGTVLAAQALAPRIRVMGIAPGLSLRSGEQSDADFAQKHNQTILQRGSTPEDLAHALLYILSAPSMTGTTLMVDGGQHLTASARDVMFLP
;
A
#
# COMPACT_ATOMS: atom_id res chain seq x y z
N MET A 1 17.69 -0.91 26.11
CA MET A 1 16.80 -1.74 25.29
C MET A 1 16.58 -0.98 23.98
N SER A 2 17.02 -1.57 22.85
CA SER A 2 16.76 -0.99 21.53
C SER A 2 15.26 -0.87 21.33
N PRO A 3 14.73 0.26 20.79
CA PRO A 3 13.32 0.37 20.52
C PRO A 3 12.95 -0.63 19.43
N LEU A 4 12.06 -1.57 19.79
CA LEU A 4 11.45 -2.56 18.92
C LEU A 4 12.38 -3.72 18.47
N ASP A 5 12.75 -4.59 19.39
CA ASP A 5 12.85 -6.01 19.02
C ASP A 5 11.43 -6.48 18.66
N CYS A 6 10.99 -6.12 17.44
CA CYS A 6 9.73 -6.61 16.87
C CYS A 6 9.88 -8.13 16.67
N ALA A 7 9.44 -8.91 17.64
CA ALA A 7 9.41 -10.36 17.52
C ALA A 7 8.35 -10.73 16.47
N PHE A 8 8.76 -10.86 15.21
CA PHE A 8 7.91 -11.41 14.15
C PHE A 8 7.62 -12.89 14.42
N THR A 9 6.44 -13.36 14.02
CA THR A 9 6.08 -14.77 14.16
C THR A 9 7.13 -15.64 13.48
N PRO A 10 7.70 -16.66 14.16
CA PRO A 10 8.78 -17.47 13.58
C PRO A 10 8.43 -18.16 12.26
N SER A 11 7.13 -18.46 12.03
CA SER A 11 6.62 -19.07 10.81
C SER A 11 6.41 -18.06 9.65
N LEU A 12 6.64 -16.75 9.88
CA LEU A 12 6.54 -15.73 8.83
C LEU A 12 7.86 -15.64 8.05
N PRO A 13 7.89 -16.01 6.75
CA PRO A 13 9.06 -15.81 5.92
C PRO A 13 9.43 -14.32 5.87
N LYS A 14 10.69 -14.00 6.13
CA LYS A 14 11.19 -12.62 6.10
C LYS A 14 11.50 -12.17 4.66
N THR A 15 10.51 -12.28 3.79
CA THR A 15 10.58 -11.83 2.40
C THR A 15 9.31 -11.09 2.05
N ALA A 16 9.43 -9.89 1.53
CA ALA A 16 8.30 -9.02 1.21
C ALA A 16 8.26 -8.66 -0.27
N LEU A 17 7.06 -8.58 -0.84
CA LEU A 17 6.78 -7.94 -2.12
C LEU A 17 6.04 -6.63 -1.84
N VAL A 18 6.55 -5.51 -2.36
CA VAL A 18 5.92 -4.18 -2.25
C VAL A 18 5.54 -3.70 -3.65
N THR A 19 4.24 -3.58 -3.93
CA THR A 19 3.79 -3.03 -5.21
C THR A 19 3.96 -1.50 -5.24
N GLY A 20 4.43 -0.96 -6.40
CA GLY A 20 4.78 0.46 -6.49
C GLY A 20 5.91 0.84 -5.53
N GLY A 21 6.85 -0.08 -5.29
CA GLY A 21 7.91 0.05 -4.29
C GLY A 21 9.03 1.02 -4.65
N ALA A 22 9.19 1.40 -5.94
CA ALA A 22 10.34 2.15 -6.41
C ALA A 22 10.40 3.61 -5.92
N GLN A 23 9.28 4.22 -5.63
CA GLN A 23 9.16 5.66 -5.36
C GLN A 23 8.20 5.95 -4.20
N ARG A 24 8.22 7.22 -3.73
CA ARG A 24 7.23 7.79 -2.79
C ARG A 24 7.06 6.93 -1.52
N ILE A 25 5.81 6.67 -1.11
CA ILE A 25 5.48 5.82 0.06
C ILE A 25 6.10 4.44 -0.07
N GLY A 26 5.95 3.78 -1.24
CA GLY A 26 6.45 2.42 -1.47
C GLY A 26 7.94 2.28 -1.18
N ARG A 27 8.75 3.27 -1.58
CA ARG A 27 10.20 3.29 -1.31
C ARG A 27 10.49 3.29 0.19
N VAL A 28 9.78 4.12 0.96
CA VAL A 28 9.98 4.20 2.42
C VAL A 28 9.57 2.90 3.10
N LEU A 29 8.48 2.26 2.63
CA LEU A 29 8.07 0.95 3.12
C LEU A 29 9.11 -0.14 2.83
N CYS A 30 9.70 -0.16 1.61
CA CYS A 30 10.78 -1.07 1.26
C CYS A 30 12.02 -0.90 2.17
N VAL A 31 12.45 0.34 2.40
CA VAL A 31 13.59 0.64 3.30
C VAL A 31 13.31 0.21 4.74
N ALA A 32 12.09 0.45 5.23
CA ALA A 32 11.69 0.05 6.57
C ALA A 32 11.68 -1.48 6.75
N LEU A 33 11.18 -2.22 5.75
CA LEU A 33 11.21 -3.67 5.72
C LEU A 33 12.64 -4.21 5.72
N ALA A 34 13.52 -3.65 4.88
CA ALA A 34 14.92 -4.05 4.81
C ALA A 34 15.65 -3.81 6.15
N ARG A 35 15.43 -2.66 6.79
CA ARG A 35 15.98 -2.36 8.13
C ARG A 35 15.46 -3.30 9.21
N ALA A 36 14.27 -3.87 9.03
CA ALA A 36 13.71 -4.91 9.90
C ALA A 36 14.18 -6.32 9.53
N GLY A 37 15.11 -6.46 8.57
CA GLY A 37 15.72 -7.71 8.16
C GLY A 37 14.88 -8.55 7.18
N PHE A 38 13.99 -7.92 6.42
CA PHE A 38 13.26 -8.57 5.33
C PHE A 38 14.01 -8.45 4.01
N ASP A 39 14.08 -9.51 3.24
CA ASP A 39 14.38 -9.46 1.83
C ASP A 39 13.22 -8.79 1.07
N VAL A 40 13.50 -7.96 0.07
CA VAL A 40 12.47 -7.12 -0.55
C VAL A 40 12.45 -7.23 -2.08
N ALA A 41 11.32 -7.65 -2.63
CA ALA A 41 10.99 -7.51 -4.04
C ALA A 41 10.32 -6.14 -4.27
N VAL A 42 10.99 -5.28 -5.03
CA VAL A 42 10.54 -3.93 -5.36
C VAL A 42 9.79 -3.98 -6.69
N HIS A 43 8.45 -3.94 -6.66
CA HIS A 43 7.69 -3.87 -7.90
C HIS A 43 7.60 -2.43 -8.40
N PHE A 44 7.71 -2.28 -9.72
CA PHE A 44 7.53 -1.02 -10.45
C PHE A 44 6.82 -1.25 -11.79
N ARG A 45 6.23 -0.19 -12.37
CA ARG A 45 5.64 -0.21 -13.72
C ARG A 45 6.59 0.38 -14.75
N HIS A 46 7.02 1.64 -14.55
CA HIS A 46 7.87 2.39 -15.49
C HIS A 46 9.18 2.89 -14.86
N SER A 47 9.28 2.90 -13.54
CA SER A 47 10.38 3.52 -12.77
C SER A 47 11.55 2.55 -12.58
N GLN A 48 12.13 2.03 -13.69
CA GLN A 48 13.22 1.05 -13.65
C GLN A 48 14.45 1.60 -12.93
N ILE A 49 14.87 2.82 -13.27
CA ILE A 49 16.09 3.43 -12.72
C ILE A 49 15.97 3.57 -11.20
N GLU A 50 14.85 4.08 -10.71
CA GLU A 50 14.61 4.25 -9.28
C GLU A 50 14.49 2.89 -8.57
N ALA A 51 13.90 1.88 -9.22
CA ALA A 51 13.83 0.53 -8.68
C ALA A 51 15.24 -0.07 -8.53
N ASP A 52 16.09 0.05 -9.54
CA ASP A 52 17.46 -0.47 -9.50
C ASP A 52 18.33 0.25 -8.46
N GLN A 53 18.19 1.57 -8.34
CA GLN A 53 18.86 2.36 -7.30
C GLN A 53 18.41 1.94 -5.90
N LEU A 54 17.10 1.75 -5.71
CA LEU A 54 16.57 1.27 -4.43
C LEU A 54 17.08 -0.13 -4.10
N VAL A 55 17.10 -1.05 -5.06
CA VAL A 55 17.64 -2.41 -4.85
C VAL A 55 19.07 -2.35 -4.34
N GLN A 56 19.92 -1.52 -4.94
CA GLN A 56 21.31 -1.34 -4.48
C GLN A 56 21.38 -0.80 -3.04
N GLU A 57 20.53 0.18 -2.70
CA GLU A 57 20.43 0.72 -1.33
C GLU A 57 20.02 -0.36 -0.33
N LEU A 58 18.99 -1.17 -0.67
CA LEU A 58 18.53 -2.23 0.19
C LEU A 58 19.59 -3.31 0.43
N GLN A 59 20.34 -3.66 -0.63
CA GLN A 59 21.45 -4.61 -0.52
C GLN A 59 22.58 -4.08 0.39
N GLN A 60 22.82 -2.77 0.41
CA GLN A 60 23.76 -2.14 1.36
C GLN A 60 23.30 -2.23 2.82
N LEU A 61 21.98 -2.40 3.06
CA LEU A 61 21.44 -2.68 4.39
C LEU A 61 21.61 -4.15 4.82
N GLY A 62 22.19 -5.01 3.96
CA GLY A 62 22.53 -6.40 4.26
C GLY A 62 21.41 -7.41 3.97
N VAL A 63 20.37 -7.04 3.23
CA VAL A 63 19.30 -7.94 2.81
C VAL A 63 19.39 -8.26 1.32
N ARG A 64 18.72 -9.33 0.86
CA ARG A 64 18.55 -9.56 -0.57
C ARG A 64 17.43 -8.65 -1.08
N ALA A 65 17.62 -8.11 -2.27
CA ALA A 65 16.58 -7.33 -2.93
C ALA A 65 16.63 -7.53 -4.45
N CYS A 66 15.46 -7.44 -5.08
CA CYS A 66 15.33 -7.48 -6.53
C CYS A 66 14.27 -6.49 -7.01
N ALA A 67 14.41 -6.03 -8.25
CA ALA A 67 13.40 -5.26 -8.96
C ALA A 67 12.54 -6.19 -9.82
N VAL A 68 11.21 -6.02 -9.81
CA VAL A 68 10.28 -6.82 -10.60
C VAL A 68 9.31 -5.89 -11.32
N GLN A 69 9.34 -5.93 -12.66
CA GLN A 69 8.45 -5.12 -13.48
C GLN A 69 7.13 -5.83 -13.73
N ALA A 70 6.02 -5.11 -13.53
CA ALA A 70 4.69 -5.54 -13.95
C ALA A 70 3.78 -4.33 -14.23
N ASP A 71 2.79 -4.51 -15.09
CA ASP A 71 1.66 -3.59 -15.21
C ASP A 71 0.46 -4.21 -14.49
N LEU A 72 0.01 -3.58 -13.42
CA LEU A 72 -1.13 -4.08 -12.61
C LEU A 72 -2.49 -3.78 -13.26
N ASP A 73 -2.52 -3.01 -14.35
CA ASP A 73 -3.70 -2.85 -15.19
C ASP A 73 -3.86 -4.01 -16.20
N ASP A 74 -2.77 -4.72 -16.50
CA ASP A 74 -2.78 -5.97 -17.27
C ASP A 74 -2.83 -7.19 -16.35
N ALA A 75 -3.92 -7.96 -16.45
CA ALA A 75 -4.15 -9.14 -15.62
C ALA A 75 -3.03 -10.19 -15.76
N THR A 76 -2.52 -10.42 -16.98
CA THR A 76 -1.46 -11.42 -17.25
C THR A 76 -0.14 -10.99 -16.57
N SER A 77 0.19 -9.71 -16.66
CA SER A 77 1.36 -9.14 -16.02
C SER A 77 1.25 -9.22 -14.49
N ALA A 78 0.08 -8.87 -13.93
CA ALA A 78 -0.19 -8.98 -12.50
C ALA A 78 -0.13 -10.44 -12.01
N GLU A 79 -0.63 -11.40 -12.79
CA GLU A 79 -0.56 -12.84 -12.47
C GLU A 79 0.88 -13.35 -12.37
N ALA A 80 1.79 -12.86 -13.17
CA ALA A 80 3.18 -13.30 -13.18
C ALA A 80 4.01 -12.73 -12.02
N LEU A 81 3.59 -11.60 -11.43
CA LEU A 81 4.40 -10.79 -10.52
C LEU A 81 4.89 -11.55 -9.29
N LEU A 82 4.00 -12.23 -8.57
CA LEU A 82 4.37 -12.92 -7.33
C LEU A 82 5.31 -14.11 -7.61
N ALA A 83 5.08 -14.84 -8.72
CA ALA A 83 5.94 -15.94 -9.13
C ALA A 83 7.35 -15.45 -9.51
N GLN A 84 7.46 -14.32 -10.19
CA GLN A 84 8.75 -13.70 -10.52
C GLN A 84 9.53 -13.26 -9.27
N ALA A 85 8.85 -12.63 -8.30
CA ALA A 85 9.46 -12.25 -7.03
C ALA A 85 9.94 -13.50 -6.26
N ARG A 86 9.12 -14.53 -6.21
CA ARG A 86 9.44 -15.81 -5.56
C ARG A 86 10.62 -16.52 -6.20
N ALA A 87 10.75 -16.50 -7.52
CA ALA A 87 11.87 -17.10 -8.23
C ALA A 87 13.23 -16.48 -7.83
N GLN A 88 13.24 -15.20 -7.46
CA GLN A 88 14.46 -14.48 -7.10
C GLN A 88 14.77 -14.53 -5.59
N LEU A 89 13.76 -14.43 -4.74
CA LEU A 89 13.96 -14.28 -3.29
C LEU A 89 13.45 -15.47 -2.45
N GLY A 90 12.76 -16.44 -3.06
CA GLY A 90 12.17 -17.57 -2.34
C GLY A 90 10.75 -17.27 -1.86
N VAL A 91 10.31 -17.93 -0.79
CA VAL A 91 8.93 -17.84 -0.31
C VAL A 91 8.63 -16.42 0.17
N ILE A 92 7.61 -15.80 -0.43
CA ILE A 92 7.12 -14.48 -0.02
C ILE A 92 6.19 -14.65 1.19
N GLY A 93 6.52 -14.01 2.31
CA GLY A 93 5.70 -14.03 3.53
C GLY A 93 4.84 -12.77 3.69
N VAL A 94 5.28 -11.65 3.10
CA VAL A 94 4.61 -10.35 3.24
C VAL A 94 4.28 -9.78 1.86
N LEU A 95 3.02 -9.39 1.65
CA LEU A 95 2.57 -8.65 0.47
C LEU A 95 2.08 -7.27 0.91
N VAL A 96 2.67 -6.22 0.36
CA VAL A 96 2.22 -4.84 0.56
C VAL A 96 1.66 -4.31 -0.75
N ASN A 97 0.34 -4.22 -0.83
CA ASN A 97 -0.39 -3.64 -1.95
C ASN A 97 -0.41 -2.11 -1.79
N ASN A 98 0.66 -1.46 -2.26
CA ASN A 98 0.85 -0.02 -2.18
C ASN A 98 0.61 0.69 -3.52
N ALA A 99 0.84 0.02 -4.65
CA ALA A 99 0.58 0.62 -5.97
C ALA A 99 -0.88 1.10 -6.06
N SER A 100 -1.07 2.28 -6.62
CA SER A 100 -2.39 2.88 -6.79
C SER A 100 -2.42 3.82 -7.98
N MET A 101 -3.48 3.77 -8.74
CA MET A 101 -3.87 4.78 -9.70
C MET A 101 -4.68 5.85 -8.97
N PHE A 102 -4.41 7.14 -9.26
CA PHE A 102 -5.07 8.28 -8.65
C PHE A 102 -5.25 9.38 -9.69
N GLU A 103 -6.35 9.32 -10.43
CA GLU A 103 -6.73 10.28 -11.45
C GLU A 103 -8.09 10.87 -11.13
N TYR A 104 -8.27 12.15 -11.50
CA TYR A 104 -9.46 12.90 -11.12
C TYR A 104 -10.65 12.60 -12.03
N ASP A 105 -11.77 12.26 -11.43
CA ASP A 105 -13.10 12.24 -12.03
C ASP A 105 -14.18 12.59 -10.99
N ALA A 106 -15.37 12.96 -11.47
CA ALA A 106 -16.52 13.27 -10.63
C ALA A 106 -17.82 13.12 -11.44
N LEU A 107 -18.96 13.23 -10.78
CA LEU A 107 -20.27 13.27 -11.48
C LEU A 107 -20.61 14.69 -11.95
N THR A 108 -19.67 15.35 -12.62
CA THR A 108 -19.82 16.71 -13.15
C THR A 108 -19.48 16.77 -14.63
N GLN A 109 -19.95 17.82 -15.33
CA GLN A 109 -19.64 17.99 -16.75
C GLN A 109 -18.15 18.29 -17.02
N GLN A 110 -17.45 18.86 -16.06
CA GLN A 110 -16.03 19.24 -16.18
C GLN A 110 -15.08 18.05 -16.02
N ALA A 111 -15.51 17.01 -15.31
CA ALA A 111 -14.72 15.79 -15.05
C ALA A 111 -15.64 14.57 -15.05
N PRO A 112 -16.25 14.22 -16.20
CA PRO A 112 -17.25 13.18 -16.26
C PRO A 112 -16.64 11.80 -16.00
N LEU A 113 -17.41 10.94 -15.35
CA LEU A 113 -17.09 9.51 -15.24
C LEU A 113 -16.92 8.90 -16.63
N SER A 114 -15.83 8.20 -16.88
CA SER A 114 -15.62 7.38 -18.07
C SER A 114 -15.45 5.90 -17.70
N VAL A 115 -15.91 5.02 -18.59
CA VAL A 115 -15.76 3.57 -18.42
C VAL A 115 -14.29 3.19 -18.31
N GLU A 116 -13.46 3.75 -19.19
CA GLU A 116 -12.03 3.46 -19.25
C GLU A 116 -11.33 3.83 -17.93
N LEU A 117 -11.53 5.06 -17.44
CA LEU A 117 -10.90 5.53 -16.20
C LEU A 117 -11.39 4.73 -14.98
N PHE A 118 -12.70 4.41 -14.95
CA PHE A 118 -13.28 3.58 -13.90
C PHE A 118 -12.66 2.18 -13.88
N GLU A 119 -12.56 1.53 -15.05
CA GLU A 119 -11.96 0.20 -15.17
C GLU A 119 -10.48 0.18 -14.78
N GLN A 120 -9.71 1.20 -15.18
CA GLN A 120 -8.29 1.31 -14.81
C GLN A 120 -8.12 1.41 -13.29
N HIS A 121 -8.90 2.28 -12.62
CA HIS A 121 -8.88 2.33 -11.14
C HIS A 121 -9.27 0.99 -10.53
N TRP A 122 -10.30 0.33 -11.06
CA TRP A 122 -10.75 -0.96 -10.57
C TRP A 122 -9.68 -2.04 -10.69
N ARG A 123 -9.04 -2.15 -11.88
CA ARG A 123 -8.00 -3.14 -12.13
C ARG A 123 -6.79 -2.92 -11.24
N ALA A 124 -6.24 -1.69 -11.21
CA ALA A 124 -5.01 -1.40 -10.47
C ALA A 124 -5.21 -1.38 -8.95
N ASN A 125 -6.31 -0.79 -8.46
CA ASN A 125 -6.50 -0.51 -7.03
C ASN A 125 -7.28 -1.61 -6.29
N THR A 126 -8.03 -2.47 -7.00
CA THR A 126 -8.89 -3.48 -6.37
C THR A 126 -8.54 -4.88 -6.86
N PHE A 127 -8.66 -5.12 -8.17
CA PHE A 127 -8.51 -6.46 -8.73
C PHE A 127 -7.10 -7.01 -8.54
N ALA A 128 -6.07 -6.26 -8.94
CA ALA A 128 -4.68 -6.72 -8.80
C ALA A 128 -4.27 -7.00 -7.34
N PRO A 129 -4.57 -6.13 -6.33
CA PRO A 129 -4.37 -6.46 -4.93
C PRO A 129 -5.06 -7.76 -4.47
N MET A 130 -6.31 -8.00 -4.90
CA MET A 130 -7.03 -9.22 -4.55
C MET A 130 -6.45 -10.46 -5.23
N LEU A 131 -6.04 -10.34 -6.50
CA LEU A 131 -5.37 -11.38 -7.26
C LEU A 131 -4.03 -11.78 -6.60
N LEU A 132 -3.20 -10.79 -6.27
CA LEU A 132 -1.92 -11.03 -5.59
C LEU A 132 -2.12 -11.66 -4.20
N THR A 133 -3.18 -11.24 -3.48
CA THR A 133 -3.56 -11.84 -2.19
C THR A 133 -3.93 -13.31 -2.36
N GLN A 134 -4.71 -13.66 -3.37
CA GLN A 134 -5.06 -15.05 -3.71
C GLN A 134 -3.81 -15.86 -4.06
N GLN A 135 -2.92 -15.32 -4.88
CA GLN A 135 -1.69 -15.98 -5.29
C GLN A 135 -0.76 -16.23 -4.11
N LEU A 136 -0.63 -15.26 -3.18
CA LEU A 136 0.12 -15.46 -1.94
C LEU A 136 -0.45 -16.65 -1.17
N ALA A 137 -1.78 -16.72 -1.02
CA ALA A 137 -2.43 -17.81 -0.30
C ALA A 137 -2.21 -19.19 -0.94
N GLN A 138 -2.17 -19.24 -2.29
CA GLN A 138 -1.92 -20.47 -3.04
C GLN A 138 -0.46 -20.92 -3.02
N GLN A 139 0.48 -19.96 -3.01
CA GLN A 139 1.91 -20.24 -3.12
C GLN A 139 2.62 -20.38 -1.76
N LEU A 140 1.98 -19.93 -0.67
CA LEU A 140 2.54 -20.00 0.68
C LEU A 140 2.52 -21.46 1.17
N PRO A 141 3.67 -22.09 1.49
CA PRO A 141 3.72 -23.44 2.06
C PRO A 141 2.91 -23.55 3.35
N LEU A 142 2.41 -24.77 3.65
CA LEU A 142 1.48 -25.00 4.76
C LEU A 142 2.09 -24.69 6.14
N GLU A 143 3.39 -24.85 6.29
CA GLU A 143 4.16 -24.57 7.51
C GLU A 143 4.38 -23.08 7.77
N HIS A 144 4.09 -22.22 6.79
CA HIS A 144 4.30 -20.78 6.90
C HIS A 144 3.00 -20.00 7.11
N THR A 145 3.14 -18.88 7.80
CA THR A 145 2.11 -17.83 7.89
C THR A 145 2.42 -16.67 6.98
N GLY A 146 1.43 -15.89 6.62
CA GLY A 146 1.58 -14.73 5.75
C GLY A 146 0.89 -13.47 6.28
N VAL A 147 1.31 -12.32 5.75
CA VAL A 147 0.65 -11.03 6.04
C VAL A 147 0.45 -10.27 4.74
N VAL A 148 -0.77 -9.80 4.53
CA VAL A 148 -1.12 -8.87 3.45
C VAL A 148 -1.47 -7.53 4.06
N VAL A 149 -0.90 -6.44 3.52
CA VAL A 149 -1.22 -5.08 3.92
C VAL A 149 -1.66 -4.28 2.69
N ASN A 150 -2.89 -3.80 2.72
CA ASN A 150 -3.49 -2.99 1.66
C ASN A 150 -3.40 -1.50 2.03
N LEU A 151 -2.74 -0.68 1.20
CA LEU A 151 -2.76 0.77 1.33
C LEU A 151 -4.12 1.28 0.85
N LEU A 152 -4.92 1.76 1.79
CA LEU A 152 -6.24 2.33 1.60
C LEU A 152 -6.17 3.86 1.58
N ASP A 153 -7.21 4.52 2.10
CA ASP A 153 -7.28 5.99 2.20
C ASP A 153 -8.21 6.40 3.35
N GLN A 154 -7.87 7.47 4.08
CA GLN A 154 -8.72 8.05 5.11
C GLN A 154 -10.08 8.52 4.57
N LYS A 155 -10.13 8.88 3.27
CA LYS A 155 -11.33 9.34 2.58
C LYS A 155 -12.51 8.36 2.68
N LEU A 156 -12.24 7.09 2.92
CA LEU A 156 -13.28 6.07 3.14
C LEU A 156 -14.12 6.33 4.40
N CYS A 157 -13.55 6.99 5.40
CA CYS A 157 -14.26 7.41 6.63
C CYS A 157 -14.80 8.83 6.55
N ASN A 158 -14.30 9.62 5.62
CA ASN A 158 -14.69 11.03 5.40
C ASN A 158 -14.89 11.29 3.89
N PRO A 159 -15.92 10.69 3.27
CA PRO A 159 -16.11 10.75 1.83
C PRO A 159 -16.51 12.15 1.36
N ASN A 160 -16.03 12.53 0.19
CA ASN A 160 -16.44 13.69 -0.58
C ASN A 160 -16.59 13.30 -2.06
N PRO A 161 -17.23 14.11 -2.91
CA PRO A 161 -17.57 13.71 -4.29
C PRO A 161 -16.40 13.70 -5.27
N ASP A 162 -15.22 14.17 -4.89
CA ASP A 162 -14.06 14.24 -5.76
C ASP A 162 -13.36 12.88 -5.86
N PHE A 163 -12.68 12.60 -6.99
CA PHE A 163 -11.98 11.34 -7.25
C PHE A 163 -12.90 10.12 -7.09
N LEU A 164 -14.02 10.12 -7.81
CA LEU A 164 -15.09 9.13 -7.64
C LEU A 164 -14.60 7.70 -7.87
N SER A 165 -14.02 7.43 -9.05
CA SER A 165 -13.56 6.08 -9.43
C SER A 165 -12.47 5.57 -8.48
N TYR A 166 -11.54 6.44 -8.10
CA TYR A 166 -10.54 6.15 -7.09
C TYR A 166 -11.18 5.75 -5.75
N THR A 167 -12.09 6.59 -5.24
CA THR A 167 -12.74 6.36 -3.94
C THR A 167 -13.53 5.04 -3.94
N LEU A 168 -14.27 4.75 -5.01
CA LEU A 168 -15.00 3.50 -5.15
C LEU A 168 -14.07 2.28 -5.19
N SER A 169 -12.94 2.38 -5.91
CA SER A 169 -11.96 1.31 -5.96
C SER A 169 -11.32 1.03 -4.59
N LYS A 170 -10.98 2.08 -3.84
CA LYS A 170 -10.43 1.94 -2.48
C LYS A 170 -11.48 1.42 -1.48
N ALA A 171 -12.76 1.82 -1.62
CA ALA A 171 -13.85 1.26 -0.80
C ALA A 171 -14.02 -0.23 -1.05
N ALA A 172 -13.96 -0.67 -2.30
CA ALA A 172 -14.00 -2.09 -2.65
C ALA A 172 -12.80 -2.85 -2.06
N LEU A 173 -11.58 -2.30 -2.15
CA LEU A 173 -10.40 -2.91 -1.54
C LEU A 173 -10.50 -2.98 -0.01
N ALA A 174 -11.08 -1.96 0.64
CA ALA A 174 -11.30 -1.98 2.08
C ALA A 174 -12.24 -3.12 2.50
N GLN A 175 -13.35 -3.29 1.80
CA GLN A 175 -14.25 -4.42 2.04
C GLN A 175 -13.57 -5.75 1.68
N GLY A 176 -12.79 -5.80 0.58
CA GLY A 176 -11.98 -6.94 0.19
C GLY A 176 -10.97 -7.35 1.26
N THR A 177 -10.39 -6.37 1.98
CA THR A 177 -9.48 -6.62 3.12
C THR A 177 -10.17 -7.43 4.22
N VAL A 178 -11.41 -7.08 4.57
CA VAL A 178 -12.19 -7.81 5.59
C VAL A 178 -12.54 -9.21 5.12
N LEU A 179 -13.03 -9.35 3.87
CA LEU A 179 -13.41 -10.64 3.31
C LEU A 179 -12.21 -11.59 3.17
N ALA A 180 -11.07 -11.07 2.72
CA ALA A 180 -9.84 -11.85 2.62
C ALA A 180 -9.31 -12.27 4.00
N ALA A 181 -9.41 -11.41 5.01
CA ALA A 181 -9.05 -11.75 6.39
C ALA A 181 -9.88 -12.92 6.92
N GLN A 182 -11.19 -12.93 6.64
CA GLN A 182 -12.08 -14.03 7.02
C GLN A 182 -11.76 -15.33 6.27
N ALA A 183 -11.51 -15.23 4.97
CA ALA A 183 -11.29 -16.39 4.12
C ALA A 183 -9.92 -17.06 4.33
N LEU A 184 -8.90 -16.30 4.69
CA LEU A 184 -7.51 -16.76 4.74
C LEU A 184 -6.98 -17.06 6.15
N ALA A 185 -7.77 -16.72 7.18
CA ALA A 185 -7.44 -17.09 8.56
C ALA A 185 -7.44 -18.63 8.73
N PRO A 186 -6.61 -19.18 9.63
CA PRO A 186 -5.65 -18.51 10.52
C PRO A 186 -4.27 -18.28 9.87
N ARG A 187 -4.05 -18.74 8.65
CA ARG A 187 -2.72 -18.76 8.03
C ARG A 187 -2.23 -17.40 7.55
N ILE A 188 -3.13 -16.59 7.00
CA ILE A 188 -2.77 -15.29 6.45
C ILE A 188 -3.64 -14.22 7.13
N ARG A 189 -2.96 -13.22 7.67
CA ARG A 189 -3.59 -12.01 8.19
C ARG A 189 -3.68 -10.97 7.07
N VAL A 190 -4.81 -10.29 6.96
CA VAL A 190 -5.00 -9.24 5.97
C VAL A 190 -5.43 -7.96 6.68
N MET A 191 -4.68 -6.89 6.48
CA MET A 191 -4.81 -5.62 7.17
C MET A 191 -4.89 -4.46 6.18
N GLY A 192 -5.48 -3.35 6.61
CA GLY A 192 -5.44 -2.08 5.91
C GLY A 192 -4.58 -1.05 6.64
N ILE A 193 -3.93 -0.15 5.89
CA ILE A 193 -3.40 1.12 6.37
C ILE A 193 -4.10 2.21 5.55
N ALA A 194 -4.73 3.18 6.22
CA ALA A 194 -5.41 4.30 5.59
C ALA A 194 -4.65 5.60 5.88
N PRO A 195 -3.81 6.04 4.92
CA PRO A 195 -3.11 7.32 5.02
C PRO A 195 -4.05 8.51 4.91
N GLY A 196 -3.67 9.63 5.50
CA GLY A 196 -4.10 10.96 5.09
C GLY A 196 -3.20 11.55 4.01
N LEU A 197 -3.22 12.88 3.87
CA LEU A 197 -2.30 13.59 3.00
C LEU A 197 -0.87 13.43 3.51
N SER A 198 -0.12 12.51 2.90
CA SER A 198 1.22 12.10 3.38
C SER A 198 2.36 12.62 2.51
N LEU A 199 2.08 12.94 1.25
CA LEU A 199 3.05 13.45 0.27
C LEU A 199 2.37 14.41 -0.68
N ARG A 200 3.14 15.38 -1.16
CA ARG A 200 2.72 16.31 -2.22
C ARG A 200 2.23 15.55 -3.45
N SER A 201 1.12 15.99 -4.03
CA SER A 201 0.51 15.39 -5.22
C SER A 201 0.47 16.38 -6.38
N GLY A 202 0.74 15.91 -7.60
CA GLY A 202 0.69 16.71 -8.81
C GLY A 202 1.56 17.98 -8.76
N GLU A 203 0.98 19.11 -9.16
CA GLU A 203 1.64 20.43 -9.21
C GLU A 203 1.55 21.21 -7.88
N GLN A 204 1.16 20.58 -6.78
CA GLN A 204 1.05 21.22 -5.47
C GLN A 204 2.38 21.84 -5.03
N SER A 205 2.39 23.10 -4.61
CA SER A 205 3.58 23.74 -4.06
C SER A 205 3.91 23.23 -2.65
N ASP A 206 5.17 23.40 -2.23
CA ASP A 206 5.58 23.02 -0.88
C ASP A 206 4.82 23.80 0.21
N ALA A 207 4.51 25.07 -0.04
CA ALA A 207 3.75 25.92 0.89
C ALA A 207 2.29 25.47 1.00
N ASP A 208 1.63 25.17 -0.13
CA ASP A 208 0.26 24.65 -0.15
C ASP A 208 0.19 23.26 0.54
N PHE A 209 1.15 22.36 0.23
CA PHE A 209 1.23 21.08 0.91
C PHE A 209 1.40 21.26 2.43
N ALA A 210 2.34 22.08 2.88
CA ALA A 210 2.59 22.30 4.31
C ALA A 210 1.34 22.88 5.02
N GLN A 211 0.64 23.82 4.38
CA GLN A 211 -0.60 24.37 4.92
C GLN A 211 -1.66 23.27 5.09
N LYS A 212 -1.96 22.51 4.03
CA LYS A 212 -2.99 21.47 4.04
C LYS A 212 -2.61 20.28 4.91
N HIS A 213 -1.34 19.91 4.95
CA HIS A 213 -0.82 18.85 5.81
C HIS A 213 -1.00 19.15 7.30
N ASN A 214 -1.00 20.44 7.68
CA ASN A 214 -1.22 20.87 9.06
C ASN A 214 -2.71 21.13 9.39
N GLN A 215 -3.63 21.03 8.44
CA GLN A 215 -5.08 21.20 8.66
C GLN A 215 -5.75 19.95 9.24
N THR A 216 -5.03 19.13 9.97
CA THR A 216 -5.55 17.96 10.68
C THR A 216 -5.78 18.31 12.16
N ILE A 217 -6.55 17.47 12.89
CA ILE A 217 -6.80 17.67 14.33
C ILE A 217 -5.50 17.68 15.13
N LEU A 218 -4.52 16.85 14.73
CA LEU A 218 -3.19 16.86 15.37
C LEU A 218 -2.29 17.99 14.88
N GLN A 219 -2.76 18.85 13.97
CA GLN A 219 -1.96 19.89 13.30
C GLN A 219 -0.69 19.34 12.65
N ARG A 220 -0.75 18.07 12.28
CA ARG A 220 0.29 17.30 11.62
C ARG A 220 -0.38 16.16 10.84
N GLY A 221 -0.24 16.15 9.53
CA GLY A 221 -0.62 15.01 8.71
C GLY A 221 0.32 13.81 8.90
N SER A 222 0.01 12.71 8.26
CA SER A 222 0.90 11.54 8.24
C SER A 222 2.10 11.77 7.32
N THR A 223 3.20 11.11 7.66
CA THR A 223 4.39 11.03 6.80
C THR A 223 4.56 9.60 6.28
N PRO A 224 5.34 9.36 5.23
CA PRO A 224 5.67 8.00 4.80
C PRO A 224 6.32 7.16 5.91
N GLU A 225 7.07 7.78 6.81
CA GLU A 225 7.69 7.13 7.98
C GLU A 225 6.63 6.67 9.00
N ASP A 226 5.57 7.45 9.22
CA ASP A 226 4.45 7.04 10.07
C ASP A 226 3.74 5.79 9.49
N LEU A 227 3.60 5.73 8.16
CA LEU A 227 3.05 4.55 7.48
C LEU A 227 3.97 3.34 7.59
N ALA A 228 5.28 3.55 7.52
CA ALA A 228 6.27 2.48 7.72
C ALA A 228 6.23 1.95 9.17
N HIS A 229 6.08 2.80 10.17
CA HIS A 229 5.89 2.39 11.55
C HIS A 229 4.59 1.57 11.72
N ALA A 230 3.48 1.99 11.08
CA ALA A 230 2.24 1.23 11.09
C ALA A 230 2.40 -0.15 10.43
N LEU A 231 3.11 -0.24 9.30
CA LEU A 231 3.44 -1.50 8.65
C LEU A 231 4.20 -2.44 9.58
N LEU A 232 5.29 -1.97 10.20
CA LEU A 232 6.09 -2.80 11.11
C LEU A 232 5.29 -3.22 12.35
N TYR A 233 4.43 -2.34 12.87
CA TYR A 233 3.51 -2.68 13.95
C TYR A 233 2.54 -3.81 13.54
N ILE A 234 1.92 -3.74 12.37
CA ILE A 234 1.06 -4.80 11.84
C ILE A 234 1.81 -6.13 11.75
N LEU A 235 3.05 -6.12 11.27
CA LEU A 235 3.84 -7.33 11.13
C LEU A 235 4.15 -7.98 12.49
N SER A 236 4.37 -7.17 13.52
CA SER A 236 4.68 -7.63 14.89
C SER A 236 3.46 -7.91 15.77
N ALA A 237 2.23 -7.61 15.30
CA ALA A 237 0.97 -7.76 16.05
C ALA A 237 0.16 -8.99 15.60
N PRO A 238 0.45 -10.21 16.04
CA PRO A 238 -0.09 -11.46 15.46
C PRO A 238 -1.61 -11.63 15.66
N SER A 239 -2.21 -10.91 16.60
CA SER A 239 -3.66 -11.00 16.89
C SER A 239 -4.52 -10.04 16.05
N MET A 240 -3.92 -9.32 15.09
CA MET A 240 -4.66 -8.35 14.26
C MET A 240 -4.90 -8.90 12.87
N THR A 241 -6.17 -8.88 12.43
CA THR A 241 -6.60 -9.16 11.05
C THR A 241 -7.94 -8.50 10.75
N GLY A 242 -8.24 -8.21 9.50
CA GLY A 242 -9.54 -7.68 9.05
C GLY A 242 -9.84 -6.25 9.50
N THR A 243 -8.84 -5.49 9.97
CA THR A 243 -9.01 -4.10 10.40
C THR A 243 -8.07 -3.17 9.64
N THR A 244 -8.38 -1.87 9.69
CA THR A 244 -7.61 -0.80 9.06
C THR A 244 -7.07 0.15 10.12
N LEU A 245 -5.77 0.41 10.07
CA LEU A 245 -5.14 1.45 10.88
C LEU A 245 -5.26 2.79 10.16
N MET A 246 -5.93 3.75 10.81
CA MET A 246 -5.97 5.14 10.34
C MET A 246 -4.66 5.83 10.73
N VAL A 247 -3.94 6.33 9.74
CA VAL A 247 -2.65 7.03 9.93
C VAL A 247 -2.72 8.35 9.16
N ASP A 248 -3.43 9.35 9.72
CA ASP A 248 -3.87 10.53 8.98
C ASP A 248 -3.88 11.83 9.80
N GLY A 249 -3.32 11.83 11.01
CA GLY A 249 -3.36 12.99 11.90
C GLY A 249 -4.77 13.37 12.40
N GLY A 250 -5.73 12.45 12.26
CA GLY A 250 -7.15 12.72 12.58
C GLY A 250 -7.92 13.40 11.44
N GLN A 251 -7.40 13.42 10.22
CA GLN A 251 -8.06 14.01 9.05
C GLN A 251 -9.46 13.42 8.83
N HIS A 252 -9.64 12.12 9.03
CA HIS A 252 -10.93 11.43 8.88
C HIS A 252 -12.02 11.89 9.87
N LEU A 253 -11.67 12.59 10.95
CA LEU A 253 -12.61 13.08 11.96
C LEU A 253 -13.22 14.45 11.59
N THR A 254 -12.69 15.11 10.55
CA THR A 254 -13.15 16.41 10.08
C THR A 254 -13.83 16.28 8.74
N ALA A 255 -15.14 16.48 8.69
CA ALA A 255 -15.90 16.43 7.44
C ALA A 255 -15.43 17.50 6.45
N SER A 256 -15.24 17.11 5.20
CA SER A 256 -14.89 18.00 4.11
C SER A 256 -15.83 17.81 2.92
N ALA A 257 -16.34 18.91 2.37
CA ALA A 257 -17.20 18.91 1.19
C ALA A 257 -16.42 18.62 -0.10
N ARG A 258 -15.11 18.81 -0.11
CA ARG A 258 -14.21 18.63 -1.24
C ARG A 258 -12.96 17.88 -0.82
N ASP A 259 -12.25 17.31 -1.77
CA ASP A 259 -10.93 16.78 -1.52
C ASP A 259 -9.96 17.89 -1.08
N VAL A 260 -9.01 17.52 -0.22
CA VAL A 260 -8.00 18.46 0.32
C VAL A 260 -7.23 19.19 -0.78
N MET A 261 -7.09 18.58 -1.96
CA MET A 261 -6.45 19.22 -3.11
C MET A 261 -7.21 20.44 -3.63
N PHE A 262 -8.52 20.51 -3.41
CA PHE A 262 -9.40 21.58 -3.87
C PHE A 262 -9.85 22.55 -2.78
N LEU A 263 -9.34 22.37 -1.56
CA LEU A 263 -9.55 23.33 -0.49
C LEU A 263 -8.64 24.56 -0.67
N PRO A 264 -9.10 25.76 -0.28
CA PRO A 264 -8.29 26.99 -0.37
C PRO A 264 -7.08 26.96 0.56
#